data_6704852e4029d8777c32966640d78a51
#
_entry.id   6704852e4029d8777c32966640d78a51
#
_cell.length_a   1.000
_cell.length_b   1.000
_cell.length_c   1.000
_cell.angle_alpha   90.00
_cell.angle_beta   90.00
_cell.angle_gamma   90.00
#
_symmetry.space_group_name_H-M   'P 1'
#
loop_
_entity.id
_entity.type
_entity.pdbx_description
1 polymer ?
#
loop_
_entity_poly.entity_id
_entity_poly.type
_entity_poly.pdbx_seq_one_letter_code
_entity_poly.pdbx_strand_id
1 'polypeptide(L)'
;LTGQQALSASDVPIAPGAPVPRPMTLEEIREVQRKFVDAAARCRKAGYDGVELHGAHSYLIGQFFSPYYNKRPDEYGGSFENRMRFISEIIGGIREKLGGRFPISVRINGDEMTPQVPGTLNLQDGLQIGLYLQDKGIDILNVSNGSGLNANANCDPYSYRPGWKKHVAKAFK
;
A
#
# COMPACT_ATOMS: atom_id res chain seq x y z
N LEU A 1 8.66 6.64 -21.77
CA LEU A 1 8.78 7.35 -20.48
C LEU A 1 8.42 8.80 -20.72
N THR A 2 7.51 9.39 -19.93
CA THR A 2 6.90 10.71 -20.15
C THR A 2 7.86 11.89 -19.88
N GLY A 3 9.09 11.65 -19.40
CA GLY A 3 10.01 12.69 -18.94
C GLY A 3 9.58 13.44 -17.68
N GLN A 4 8.43 13.10 -17.10
CA GLN A 4 7.94 13.70 -15.86
C GLN A 4 8.55 13.01 -14.63
N GLN A 5 8.86 13.79 -13.59
CA GLN A 5 9.30 13.28 -12.32
C GLN A 5 8.16 12.48 -11.64
N ALA A 6 8.47 11.30 -11.13
CA ALA A 6 7.51 10.47 -10.40
C ALA A 6 7.01 11.18 -9.13
N LEU A 7 5.77 10.91 -8.75
CA LEU A 7 5.15 11.39 -7.49
C LEU A 7 5.16 10.29 -6.44
N SER A 8 5.38 10.65 -5.19
CA SER A 8 5.44 9.74 -4.05
C SER A 8 4.92 10.40 -2.77
N ALA A 9 4.85 9.63 -1.69
CA ALA A 9 4.58 10.18 -0.36
C ALA A 9 5.66 11.20 0.06
N SER A 10 6.94 10.90 -0.25
CA SER A 10 8.10 11.76 0.03
C SER A 10 9.16 11.59 -1.06
N ASP A 11 10.24 12.33 -0.96
CA ASP A 11 11.39 12.30 -1.89
C ASP A 11 12.36 11.11 -1.65
N VAL A 12 11.81 9.99 -1.21
CA VAL A 12 12.57 8.77 -0.95
C VAL A 12 12.46 7.83 -2.15
N PRO A 13 13.58 7.48 -2.81
CA PRO A 13 13.55 6.58 -3.96
C PRO A 13 13.07 5.18 -3.57
N ILE A 14 12.38 4.50 -4.48
CA ILE A 14 11.80 3.17 -4.24
C ILE A 14 12.88 2.09 -3.96
N ALA A 15 14.07 2.28 -4.53
CA ALA A 15 15.22 1.39 -4.37
C ALA A 15 16.53 2.19 -4.53
N PRO A 16 17.67 1.65 -4.09
CA PRO A 16 18.98 2.25 -4.35
C PRO A 16 19.21 2.45 -5.86
N GLY A 17 19.63 3.66 -6.24
CA GLY A 17 19.86 4.02 -7.65
C GLY A 17 18.61 4.33 -8.47
N ALA A 18 17.41 4.18 -7.92
CA ALA A 18 16.18 4.63 -8.57
C ALA A 18 16.08 6.17 -8.57
N PRO A 19 15.39 6.77 -9.56
CA PRO A 19 15.14 8.21 -9.58
C PRO A 19 14.43 8.67 -8.31
N VAL A 20 14.84 9.84 -7.79
CA VAL A 20 14.22 10.46 -6.63
C VAL A 20 12.86 11.03 -7.06
N PRO A 21 11.75 10.60 -6.44
CA PRO A 21 10.43 11.15 -6.73
C PRO A 21 10.25 12.53 -6.10
N ARG A 22 9.20 13.24 -6.48
CA ARG A 22 8.75 14.45 -5.81
C ARG A 22 7.63 14.11 -4.82
N PRO A 23 7.62 14.69 -3.61
CA PRO A 23 6.49 14.58 -2.70
C PRO A 23 5.22 15.16 -3.32
N MET A 24 4.09 14.47 -3.15
CA MET A 24 2.78 14.98 -3.56
C MET A 24 2.36 16.14 -2.66
N THR A 25 1.74 17.17 -3.24
CA THR A 25 1.00 18.19 -2.49
C THR A 25 -0.29 17.61 -1.92
N LEU A 26 -0.92 18.29 -0.94
CA LEU A 26 -2.22 17.87 -0.39
C LEU A 26 -3.32 17.85 -1.46
N GLU A 27 -3.26 18.76 -2.43
CA GLU A 27 -4.20 18.79 -3.55
C GLU A 27 -4.02 17.58 -4.47
N GLU A 28 -2.78 17.22 -4.82
CA GLU A 28 -2.45 16.04 -5.61
C GLU A 28 -2.85 14.74 -4.89
N ILE A 29 -2.69 14.66 -3.57
CA ILE A 29 -3.16 13.53 -2.76
C ILE A 29 -4.67 13.37 -2.95
N ARG A 30 -5.46 14.43 -2.74
CA ARG A 30 -6.91 14.41 -2.91
C ARG A 30 -7.34 14.08 -4.34
N GLU A 31 -6.62 14.58 -5.32
CA GLU A 31 -6.86 14.26 -6.74
C GLU A 31 -6.63 12.76 -7.02
N VAL A 32 -5.52 12.20 -6.54
CA VAL A 32 -5.21 10.77 -6.73
C VAL A 32 -6.22 9.89 -6.00
N GLN A 33 -6.63 10.25 -4.80
CA GLN A 33 -7.69 9.54 -4.07
C GLN A 33 -9.00 9.51 -4.88
N ARG A 34 -9.42 10.65 -5.44
CA ARG A 34 -10.61 10.70 -6.32
C ARG A 34 -10.44 9.78 -7.53
N LYS A 35 -9.24 9.74 -8.14
CA LYS A 35 -8.95 8.84 -9.29
C LYS A 35 -9.09 7.36 -8.92
N PHE A 36 -8.68 6.94 -7.72
CA PHE A 36 -8.92 5.58 -7.21
C PHE A 36 -10.41 5.28 -7.09
N VAL A 37 -11.18 6.18 -6.49
CA VAL A 37 -12.65 6.04 -6.34
C VAL A 37 -13.34 5.98 -7.70
N ASP A 38 -12.95 6.84 -8.64
CA ASP A 38 -13.51 6.84 -9.98
C ASP A 38 -13.11 5.59 -10.79
N ALA A 39 -11.91 5.06 -10.57
CA ALA A 39 -11.48 3.80 -11.17
C ALA A 39 -12.33 2.63 -10.67
N ALA A 40 -12.59 2.55 -9.36
CA ALA A 40 -13.49 1.54 -8.79
C ALA A 40 -14.91 1.64 -9.38
N ALA A 41 -15.42 2.86 -9.56
CA ALA A 41 -16.73 3.08 -10.18
C ALA A 41 -16.76 2.62 -11.65
N ARG A 42 -15.69 2.85 -12.41
CA ARG A 42 -15.55 2.32 -13.79
C ARG A 42 -15.49 0.80 -13.81
N CYS A 43 -14.76 0.17 -12.88
CA CYS A 43 -14.73 -1.29 -12.74
C CYS A 43 -16.14 -1.86 -12.53
N ARG A 44 -16.89 -1.31 -11.57
CA ARG A 44 -18.27 -1.73 -11.34
C ARG A 44 -19.16 -1.55 -12.57
N LYS A 45 -19.05 -0.41 -13.25
CA LYS A 45 -19.81 -0.15 -14.50
C LYS A 45 -19.45 -1.14 -15.62
N ALA A 46 -18.20 -1.60 -15.65
CA ALA A 46 -17.73 -2.60 -16.62
C ALA A 46 -18.09 -4.05 -16.24
N GLY A 47 -18.79 -4.28 -15.12
CA GLY A 47 -19.26 -5.60 -14.70
C GLY A 47 -18.28 -6.39 -13.82
N TYR A 48 -17.23 -5.75 -13.27
CA TYR A 48 -16.36 -6.40 -12.28
C TYR A 48 -17.07 -6.54 -10.93
N ASP A 49 -16.82 -7.66 -10.25
CA ASP A 49 -17.43 -8.01 -8.97
C ASP A 49 -16.82 -7.24 -7.79
N GLY A 50 -15.58 -6.76 -7.90
CA GLY A 50 -14.88 -6.01 -6.87
C GLY A 50 -13.60 -5.37 -7.39
N VAL A 51 -12.84 -4.75 -6.49
CA VAL A 51 -11.53 -4.14 -6.80
C VAL A 51 -10.50 -4.52 -5.77
N GLU A 52 -9.22 -4.56 -6.17
CA GLU A 52 -8.10 -4.67 -5.25
C GLU A 52 -7.27 -3.37 -5.26
N LEU A 53 -7.08 -2.80 -4.08
CA LEU A 53 -6.19 -1.67 -3.86
C LEU A 53 -4.78 -2.20 -3.56
N HIS A 54 -3.81 -1.81 -4.38
CA HIS A 54 -2.45 -2.31 -4.25
C HIS A 54 -1.62 -1.45 -3.28
N GLY A 55 -1.54 -1.89 -2.02
CA GLY A 55 -0.80 -1.26 -0.94
C GLY A 55 0.52 -1.96 -0.57
N ALA A 56 1.07 -2.77 -1.48
CA ALA A 56 2.31 -3.53 -1.24
C ALA A 56 3.48 -3.04 -2.13
N HIS A 57 4.66 -3.65 -1.94
CA HIS A 57 5.85 -3.59 -2.80
C HIS A 57 6.40 -2.18 -3.02
N SER A 58 6.23 -1.28 -2.04
CA SER A 58 6.67 0.12 -2.10
C SER A 58 6.01 0.94 -3.22
N TYR A 59 4.86 0.50 -3.76
CA TYR A 59 4.03 1.34 -4.61
C TYR A 59 3.28 2.39 -3.78
N LEU A 60 2.62 3.33 -4.44
CA LEU A 60 2.16 4.59 -3.83
C LEU A 60 1.42 4.41 -2.48
N ILE A 61 0.41 3.54 -2.40
CA ILE A 61 -0.32 3.29 -1.15
C ILE A 61 0.62 2.74 -0.07
N GLY A 62 1.47 1.77 -0.42
CA GLY A 62 2.45 1.19 0.49
C GLY A 62 3.51 2.20 0.96
N GLN A 63 3.86 3.19 0.12
CA GLN A 63 4.76 4.27 0.51
C GLN A 63 4.17 5.13 1.62
N PHE A 64 2.86 5.38 1.61
CA PHE A 64 2.21 6.09 2.73
C PHE A 64 2.25 5.29 4.03
N PHE A 65 2.15 3.95 3.99
CA PHE A 65 2.19 3.11 5.19
C PHE A 65 3.55 3.12 5.90
N SER A 66 4.62 3.06 5.11
CA SER A 66 5.97 2.79 5.61
C SER A 66 6.64 4.06 6.16
N PRO A 67 7.09 4.08 7.44
CA PRO A 67 7.88 5.19 7.98
C PRO A 67 9.21 5.40 7.24
N TYR A 68 9.70 4.39 6.53
CA TYR A 68 10.88 4.51 5.68
C TYR A 68 10.62 5.43 4.48
N TYR A 69 9.51 5.21 3.77
CA TYR A 69 9.15 5.98 2.57
C TYR A 69 8.37 7.26 2.87
N ASN A 70 7.62 7.30 3.98
CA ASN A 70 6.78 8.43 4.34
C ASN A 70 7.47 9.32 5.40
N LYS A 71 8.07 10.41 4.94
CA LYS A 71 8.72 11.43 5.77
C LYS A 71 7.90 12.72 5.88
N ARG A 72 6.60 12.65 5.56
CA ARG A 72 5.71 13.82 5.57
C ARG A 72 5.53 14.38 6.98
N PRO A 73 5.54 15.72 7.12
CA PRO A 73 5.26 16.40 8.39
C PRO A 73 3.76 16.77 8.56
N ASP A 74 2.91 16.49 7.56
CA ASP A 74 1.50 16.85 7.54
C ASP A 74 0.58 15.69 8.00
N GLU A 75 -0.73 15.87 7.84
CA GLU A 75 -1.76 14.91 8.26
C GLU A 75 -1.71 13.53 7.57
N TYR A 76 -0.82 13.32 6.59
CA TYR A 76 -0.60 12.03 5.92
C TYR A 76 0.72 11.36 6.35
N GLY A 77 1.45 11.92 7.34
CA GLY A 77 2.72 11.39 7.82
C GLY A 77 2.87 11.38 9.33
N GLY A 78 3.99 10.87 9.82
CA GLY A 78 4.28 10.77 11.26
C GLY A 78 3.56 9.59 11.92
N SER A 79 2.43 9.81 12.62
CA SER A 79 1.73 8.78 13.37
C SER A 79 1.19 7.65 12.47
N PHE A 80 0.90 6.51 13.07
CA PHE A 80 0.30 5.37 12.35
C PHE A 80 -1.01 5.78 11.66
N GLU A 81 -1.90 6.47 12.39
CA GLU A 81 -3.21 6.90 11.90
C GLU A 81 -3.07 7.85 10.70
N ASN A 82 -2.11 8.77 10.75
CA ASN A 82 -1.83 9.69 9.67
C ASN A 82 -1.32 8.96 8.41
N ARG A 83 -0.40 8.00 8.59
CA ARG A 83 0.09 7.18 7.48
C ARG A 83 -0.99 6.33 6.84
N MET A 84 -1.99 5.89 7.62
CA MET A 84 -3.14 5.13 7.13
C MET A 84 -4.23 5.99 6.51
N ARG A 85 -4.21 7.32 6.69
CA ARG A 85 -5.24 8.25 6.21
C ARG A 85 -5.46 8.15 4.71
N PHE A 86 -4.39 8.09 3.93
CA PHE A 86 -4.47 8.05 2.46
C PHE A 86 -5.39 6.91 1.95
N ILE A 87 -5.17 5.69 2.43
CA ILE A 87 -6.00 4.54 2.02
C ILE A 87 -7.39 4.58 2.65
N SER A 88 -7.51 5.06 3.89
CA SER A 88 -8.81 5.15 4.58
C SER A 88 -9.78 6.05 3.82
N GLU A 89 -9.31 7.18 3.32
CA GLU A 89 -10.13 8.10 2.52
C GLU A 89 -10.50 7.51 1.16
N ILE A 90 -9.62 6.70 0.53
CA ILE A 90 -9.95 5.94 -0.69
C ILE A 90 -11.05 4.91 -0.41
N ILE A 91 -10.90 4.10 0.65
CA ILE A 91 -11.90 3.09 1.06
C ILE A 91 -13.24 3.77 1.34
N GLY A 92 -13.24 4.84 2.14
CA GLY A 92 -14.43 5.62 2.46
C GLY A 92 -15.13 6.15 1.21
N GLY A 93 -14.38 6.75 0.29
CA GLY A 93 -14.92 7.26 -0.97
C GLY A 93 -15.50 6.17 -1.88
N ILE A 94 -14.87 4.98 -1.92
CA ILE A 94 -15.43 3.83 -2.66
C ILE A 94 -16.74 3.36 -2.01
N ARG A 95 -16.78 3.24 -0.67
CA ARG A 95 -17.98 2.84 0.07
C ARG A 95 -19.12 3.85 -0.09
N GLU A 96 -18.82 5.13 -0.02
CA GLU A 96 -19.81 6.20 -0.26
C GLU A 96 -20.39 6.11 -1.68
N LYS A 97 -19.53 5.94 -2.69
CA LYS A 97 -19.93 5.98 -4.10
C LYS A 97 -20.60 4.68 -4.58
N LEU A 98 -20.17 3.51 -4.08
CA LEU A 98 -20.57 2.20 -4.59
C LEU A 98 -21.38 1.37 -3.60
N GLY A 99 -21.47 1.79 -2.35
CA GLY A 99 -22.17 1.08 -1.27
C GLY A 99 -21.37 -0.08 -0.68
N GLY A 100 -21.86 -0.60 0.44
CA GLY A 100 -21.19 -1.63 1.24
C GLY A 100 -21.10 -3.01 0.60
N ARG A 101 -21.83 -3.28 -0.48
CA ARG A 101 -21.88 -4.59 -1.14
C ARG A 101 -20.88 -4.77 -2.29
N PHE A 102 -20.11 -3.73 -2.65
CA PHE A 102 -19.06 -3.86 -3.66
C PHE A 102 -17.75 -4.25 -3.00
N PRO A 103 -17.25 -5.49 -3.22
CA PRO A 103 -16.07 -6.00 -2.52
C PRO A 103 -14.82 -5.15 -2.74
N ILE A 104 -14.12 -4.86 -1.66
CA ILE A 104 -12.82 -4.19 -1.65
C ILE A 104 -11.78 -5.15 -1.07
N SER A 105 -10.85 -5.57 -1.91
CA SER A 105 -9.61 -6.23 -1.49
C SER A 105 -8.52 -5.18 -1.29
N VAL A 106 -7.65 -5.40 -0.31
CA VAL A 106 -6.42 -4.62 -0.17
C VAL A 106 -5.23 -5.56 -0.12
N ARG A 107 -4.28 -5.37 -1.03
CA ARG A 107 -3.01 -6.07 -1.00
C ARG A 107 -1.99 -5.27 -0.20
N ILE A 108 -1.40 -5.88 0.83
CA ILE A 108 -0.37 -5.26 1.68
C ILE A 108 0.90 -6.11 1.73
N ASN A 109 2.00 -5.51 2.19
CA ASN A 109 3.12 -6.30 2.69
C ASN A 109 2.80 -6.76 4.12
N GLY A 110 2.88 -8.08 4.35
CA GLY A 110 2.92 -8.61 5.70
C GLY A 110 4.27 -8.33 6.37
N ASP A 111 5.33 -8.24 5.55
CA ASP A 111 6.69 -7.90 5.96
C ASP A 111 7.47 -7.39 4.72
N GLU A 112 8.22 -6.29 4.85
CA GLU A 112 9.09 -5.80 3.77
C GLU A 112 10.38 -6.63 3.63
N MET A 113 10.67 -7.53 4.58
CA MET A 113 11.83 -8.43 4.59
C MET A 113 13.17 -7.68 4.49
N THR A 114 13.28 -6.57 5.20
CA THR A 114 14.45 -5.68 5.20
C THR A 114 14.86 -5.30 6.63
N PRO A 115 15.11 -6.26 7.54
CA PRO A 115 15.32 -5.99 8.97
C PRO A 115 16.54 -5.11 9.27
N GLN A 116 17.48 -5.00 8.33
CA GLN A 116 18.67 -4.15 8.44
C GLN A 116 18.41 -2.68 8.10
N VAL A 117 17.22 -2.34 7.59
CA VAL A 117 16.88 -0.97 7.18
C VAL A 117 15.87 -0.38 8.15
N PRO A 118 16.24 0.61 8.97
CA PRO A 118 15.33 1.22 9.94
C PRO A 118 14.11 1.88 9.29
N GLY A 119 12.94 1.68 9.88
CA GLY A 119 11.69 2.31 9.46
C GLY A 119 10.96 1.58 8.34
N THR A 120 11.49 0.47 7.81
CA THR A 120 10.74 -0.43 6.94
C THR A 120 9.74 -1.25 7.77
N LEU A 121 8.65 -1.69 7.13
CA LEU A 121 7.60 -2.45 7.79
C LEU A 121 8.05 -3.89 8.07
N ASN A 122 7.93 -4.32 9.31
CA ASN A 122 8.11 -5.69 9.74
C ASN A 122 6.76 -6.40 9.91
N LEU A 123 6.78 -7.69 10.31
CA LEU A 123 5.57 -8.49 10.47
C LEU A 123 4.56 -7.89 11.46
N GLN A 124 5.01 -7.26 12.56
CA GLN A 124 4.10 -6.65 13.53
C GLN A 124 3.40 -5.41 12.95
N ASP A 125 4.13 -4.60 12.18
CA ASP A 125 3.57 -3.47 11.46
C ASP A 125 2.53 -3.95 10.42
N GLY A 126 2.84 -5.02 9.68
CA GLY A 126 1.92 -5.63 8.74
C GLY A 126 0.62 -6.11 9.40
N LEU A 127 0.72 -6.77 10.55
CA LEU A 127 -0.45 -7.22 11.34
C LEU A 127 -1.28 -6.02 11.82
N GLN A 128 -0.64 -4.96 12.31
CA GLN A 128 -1.34 -3.75 12.74
C GLN A 128 -2.08 -3.07 11.57
N ILE A 129 -1.45 -3.00 10.39
CA ILE A 129 -2.09 -2.50 9.16
C ILE A 129 -3.29 -3.37 8.80
N GLY A 130 -3.15 -4.69 8.83
CA GLY A 130 -4.23 -5.63 8.51
C GLY A 130 -5.45 -5.45 9.41
N LEU A 131 -5.26 -5.38 10.73
CA LEU A 131 -6.31 -5.13 11.71
C LEU A 131 -6.99 -3.77 11.49
N TYR A 132 -6.20 -2.73 11.23
CA TYR A 132 -6.73 -1.41 10.92
C TYR A 132 -7.61 -1.41 9.66
N LEU A 133 -7.17 -2.07 8.60
CA LEU A 133 -7.93 -2.17 7.35
C LEU A 133 -9.22 -2.97 7.53
N GLN A 134 -9.19 -4.04 8.34
CA GLN A 134 -10.38 -4.79 8.73
C GLN A 134 -11.41 -3.88 9.42
N ASP A 135 -10.97 -3.04 10.37
CA ASP A 135 -11.81 -2.05 11.05
C ASP A 135 -12.40 -1.01 10.07
N LYS A 136 -11.67 -0.66 9.00
CA LYS A 136 -12.16 0.21 7.93
C LYS A 136 -13.12 -0.47 6.94
N GLY A 137 -13.44 -1.74 7.17
CA GLY A 137 -14.48 -2.46 6.43
C GLY A 137 -14.07 -2.92 5.04
N ILE A 138 -12.83 -3.38 4.88
CA ILE A 138 -12.43 -4.16 3.69
C ILE A 138 -13.01 -5.57 3.77
N ASP A 139 -13.20 -6.20 2.62
CA ASP A 139 -13.76 -7.56 2.54
C ASP A 139 -12.67 -8.64 2.44
N ILE A 140 -11.54 -8.31 1.82
CA ILE A 140 -10.44 -9.26 1.58
C ILE A 140 -9.10 -8.58 1.89
N LEU A 141 -8.25 -9.27 2.64
CA LEU A 141 -6.86 -8.90 2.85
C LEU A 141 -5.96 -9.85 2.07
N ASN A 142 -5.24 -9.32 1.08
CA ASN A 142 -4.26 -10.06 0.29
C ASN A 142 -2.85 -9.79 0.85
N VAL A 143 -2.23 -10.79 1.47
CA VAL A 143 -0.93 -10.64 2.13
C VAL A 143 0.20 -11.04 1.20
N SER A 144 1.05 -10.09 0.86
CA SER A 144 2.29 -10.24 0.11
C SER A 144 3.50 -9.91 0.99
N ASN A 145 4.69 -9.83 0.40
CA ASN A 145 5.93 -9.51 1.12
C ASN A 145 6.91 -8.79 0.20
N GLY A 146 7.91 -8.18 0.81
CA GLY A 146 9.00 -7.54 0.11
C GLY A 146 8.74 -6.09 -0.28
N SER A 147 9.79 -5.42 -0.74
CA SER A 147 9.75 -4.00 -1.11
C SER A 147 10.71 -3.73 -2.25
N GLY A 148 10.78 -2.49 -2.70
CA GLY A 148 11.81 -2.05 -3.66
C GLY A 148 13.24 -2.26 -3.15
N LEU A 149 13.43 -2.33 -1.83
CA LEU A 149 14.71 -2.61 -1.17
C LEU A 149 15.04 -4.12 -1.15
N ASN A 150 14.05 -4.98 -1.34
CA ASN A 150 14.20 -6.43 -1.40
C ASN A 150 13.26 -7.03 -2.47
N ALA A 151 13.59 -6.84 -3.73
CA ALA A 151 12.80 -7.29 -4.86
C ALA A 151 12.66 -8.83 -4.92
N ASN A 152 13.65 -9.59 -4.40
CA ASN A 152 13.59 -11.05 -4.35
C ASN A 152 12.47 -11.56 -3.42
N ALA A 153 12.06 -10.77 -2.42
CA ALA A 153 10.93 -11.13 -1.59
C ALA A 153 9.56 -10.82 -2.24
N ASN A 154 9.52 -10.03 -3.32
CA ASN A 154 8.31 -9.78 -4.11
C ASN A 154 8.06 -10.93 -5.10
N CYS A 155 9.12 -11.34 -5.81
CA CYS A 155 9.09 -12.37 -6.84
C CYS A 155 10.15 -13.40 -6.50
N ASP A 156 9.75 -14.47 -5.79
CA ASP A 156 10.66 -15.48 -5.28
C ASP A 156 11.45 -16.15 -6.41
N PRO A 157 12.78 -16.06 -6.45
CA PRO A 157 13.58 -16.90 -7.34
C PRO A 157 13.38 -18.37 -7.00
N TYR A 158 13.45 -19.25 -8.01
CA TYR A 158 13.31 -20.70 -7.82
C TYR A 158 14.33 -21.31 -6.84
N SER A 159 15.42 -20.60 -6.57
CA SER A 159 16.43 -20.99 -5.58
C SER A 159 15.96 -20.87 -4.12
N TYR A 160 14.86 -20.19 -3.88
CA TYR A 160 14.29 -20.10 -2.54
C TYR A 160 13.50 -21.37 -2.21
N ARG A 161 13.65 -21.84 -0.98
CA ARG A 161 12.90 -23.01 -0.50
C ARG A 161 11.40 -22.74 -0.58
N PRO A 162 10.60 -23.65 -1.18
CA PRO A 162 9.14 -23.51 -1.21
C PRO A 162 8.57 -23.28 0.17
N GLY A 163 7.65 -22.31 0.32
CA GLY A 163 6.98 -21.99 1.57
C GLY A 163 7.84 -21.24 2.60
N TRP A 164 8.98 -20.69 2.23
CA TRP A 164 9.86 -19.95 3.15
C TRP A 164 9.19 -18.77 3.85
N LYS A 165 8.16 -18.15 3.22
CA LYS A 165 7.34 -17.07 3.77
C LYS A 165 6.06 -17.54 4.48
N LYS A 166 5.83 -18.85 4.63
CA LYS A 166 4.59 -19.39 5.25
C LYS A 166 4.30 -18.84 6.64
N HIS A 167 5.34 -18.46 7.40
CA HIS A 167 5.20 -17.88 8.73
C HIS A 167 4.43 -16.58 8.72
N VAL A 168 4.59 -15.74 7.67
CA VAL A 168 3.84 -14.50 7.52
C VAL A 168 2.36 -14.82 7.33
N ALA A 169 2.00 -15.64 6.34
CA ALA A 169 0.60 -16.02 6.11
C ALA A 169 -0.05 -16.67 7.34
N LYS A 170 0.73 -17.45 8.13
CA LYS A 170 0.24 -18.06 9.38
C LYS A 170 -0.09 -17.01 10.45
N ALA A 171 0.66 -15.92 10.53
CA ALA A 171 0.45 -14.86 11.50
C ALA A 171 -0.84 -14.06 11.26
N PHE A 172 -1.31 -14.00 10.00
CA PHE A 172 -2.56 -13.31 9.61
C PHE A 172 -3.82 -14.17 9.75
N LYS A 173 -3.70 -15.42 10.14
CA LYS A 173 -4.84 -16.32 10.43
C LYS A 173 -5.32 -16.20 11.86
#